data_ba71098219239f54e58bcabcad1cba0d
#
_entry.id   ba71098219239f54e58bcabcad1cba0d
#
_cell.length_a   1.000
_cell.length_b   1.000
_cell.length_c   1.000
_cell.angle_alpha   90.00
_cell.angle_beta   90.00
_cell.angle_gamma   90.00
#
_symmetry.space_group_name_H-M   'P 1'
#
loop_
_entity.id
_entity.type
_entity.pdbx_description
1 polymer ?
#
loop_
_entity_poly.entity_id
_entity_poly.type
_entity_poly.pdbx_seq_one_letter_code
_entity_poly.pdbx_strand_id
1 'polypeptide(L)'
;MKKRVNTKFKAFTGIFLILILTLTSSAVNAQKTTREDILKKFKQDKQRIGRTDDEIKETMNSVVADLKKKNKKFTVELNEMMKYKISEITGTKPPSEDELRRLEDEKRKKEEIARKKAEKQRQEELKRLEEERKRREAEINKEADRKKQEEMRRQEEERRKQEERRRNDDLNRAEMNDRNIPADLAPSITLPFFAWNGAKTSTIVQHQGVCGSCWAFTGAAVYETNYLLKNGETLDLSEQAILDCAVDKNGKDAGSCDGGWYGGVFDYMTVKGARTEKEDPYKGKTGFCSSSAKTKYTVIKWGYIRRDAGIPSVKEMKEAISKYGAIAATVKVTPAFQAYKSGVFDEFASVSGANDVNHAITIVGWDDNKKAYLVKNSWGPNWGDKGYIWVEYGSNNIGYGAAWIVVSQ
;
A
#
# COMPACT_ATOMS: atom_id res chain seq x y z
N MET A 1 -43.95 31.51 61.49
CA MET A 1 -45.37 31.52 61.06
C MET A 1 -45.45 30.86 59.72
N LYS A 2 -46.19 29.75 59.64
CA LYS A 2 -46.43 28.89 58.48
C LYS A 2 -47.49 29.58 57.58
N LYS A 3 -47.28 29.53 56.25
CA LYS A 3 -48.38 29.49 55.31
C LYS A 3 -48.07 28.52 54.19
N ARG A 4 -48.83 27.39 54.18
CA ARG A 4 -48.99 26.47 53.07
C ARG A 4 -49.81 27.13 51.98
N VAL A 5 -49.41 26.98 50.70
CA VAL A 5 -50.30 27.18 49.57
C VAL A 5 -50.32 25.87 48.77
N ASN A 6 -51.51 25.25 48.75
CA ASN A 6 -51.87 24.13 47.93
C ASN A 6 -52.16 24.62 46.50
N THR A 7 -51.56 23.99 45.48
CA THR A 7 -52.05 24.16 44.12
C THR A 7 -52.15 22.81 43.43
N LYS A 8 -53.36 22.49 43.05
CA LYS A 8 -53.80 21.25 42.36
C LYS A 8 -53.15 21.16 40.97
N PHE A 9 -52.50 20.06 40.69
CA PHE A 9 -52.07 19.71 39.33
C PHE A 9 -53.24 19.00 38.60
N LYS A 10 -53.73 19.61 37.52
CA LYS A 10 -54.58 19.00 36.53
C LYS A 10 -53.71 18.11 35.63
N ALA A 11 -54.03 16.85 35.53
CA ALA A 11 -53.46 15.93 34.57
C ALA A 11 -53.87 16.31 33.14
N PHE A 12 -52.86 16.59 32.30
CA PHE A 12 -53.03 16.68 30.86
C PHE A 12 -52.38 15.42 30.27
N THR A 13 -53.22 14.51 29.79
CA THR A 13 -52.83 13.35 29.00
C THR A 13 -52.39 13.83 27.63
N GLY A 14 -51.11 14.06 27.44
CA GLY A 14 -50.48 14.27 26.15
C GLY A 14 -49.90 12.96 25.65
N ILE A 15 -50.48 12.40 24.61
CA ILE A 15 -49.93 11.26 23.86
C ILE A 15 -48.63 11.71 23.21
N PHE A 16 -47.49 11.34 23.81
CA PHE A 16 -46.19 11.48 23.17
C PHE A 16 -46.01 10.31 22.19
N LEU A 17 -46.20 10.60 20.91
CA LEU A 17 -45.81 9.71 19.82
C LEU A 17 -44.29 9.70 19.80
N ILE A 18 -43.69 8.67 20.42
CA ILE A 18 -42.25 8.40 20.31
C ILE A 18 -42.01 7.86 18.91
N LEU A 19 -41.56 8.75 18.02
CA LEU A 19 -40.96 8.36 16.74
C LEU A 19 -39.63 7.70 17.06
N ILE A 20 -39.61 6.36 17.17
CA ILE A 20 -38.40 5.58 17.20
C ILE A 20 -37.79 5.66 15.80
N LEU A 21 -36.90 6.64 15.59
CA LEU A 21 -35.95 6.59 14.49
C LEU A 21 -35.04 5.40 14.75
N THR A 22 -35.37 4.28 14.14
CA THR A 22 -34.44 3.18 13.97
C THR A 22 -33.29 3.67 13.07
N LEU A 23 -32.28 4.28 13.67
CA LEU A 23 -30.96 4.34 13.09
C LEU A 23 -30.51 2.89 12.90
N THR A 24 -30.76 2.34 11.70
CA THR A 24 -30.02 1.18 11.25
C THR A 24 -28.56 1.60 11.10
N SER A 25 -27.81 1.55 12.20
CA SER A 25 -26.38 1.51 12.13
C SER A 25 -26.06 0.25 11.31
N SER A 26 -25.65 0.45 10.07
CA SER A 26 -24.90 -0.57 9.31
C SER A 26 -23.64 -0.82 10.11
N ALA A 27 -23.73 -1.63 11.16
CA ALA A 27 -22.59 -2.24 11.79
C ALA A 27 -21.94 -3.06 10.67
N VAL A 28 -20.84 -2.54 10.13
CA VAL A 28 -19.90 -3.34 9.35
C VAL A 28 -19.57 -4.53 10.26
N ASN A 29 -20.15 -5.67 9.96
CA ASN A 29 -19.84 -6.94 10.59
C ASN A 29 -18.39 -7.25 10.21
N ALA A 30 -17.44 -6.72 10.97
CA ALA A 30 -16.12 -7.29 11.03
C ALA A 30 -16.35 -8.74 11.48
N GLN A 31 -16.24 -9.70 10.56
CA GLN A 31 -16.29 -11.11 10.89
C GLN A 31 -15.22 -11.33 11.96
N LYS A 32 -15.65 -11.45 13.22
CA LYS A 32 -14.75 -11.82 14.30
C LYS A 32 -14.19 -13.17 13.94
N THR A 33 -12.89 -13.21 13.65
CA THR A 33 -12.15 -14.46 13.48
C THR A 33 -12.48 -15.36 14.65
N THR A 34 -13.14 -16.47 14.39
CA THR A 34 -13.59 -17.36 15.47
C THR A 34 -12.42 -18.12 16.06
N ARG A 35 -12.56 -18.60 17.29
CA ARG A 35 -11.56 -19.50 17.90
C ARG A 35 -11.30 -20.72 17.03
N GLU A 36 -12.33 -21.20 16.31
CA GLU A 36 -12.22 -22.33 15.38
C GLU A 36 -11.36 -21.99 14.15
N ASP A 37 -11.53 -20.79 13.57
CA ASP A 37 -10.70 -20.33 12.46
C ASP A 37 -9.23 -20.27 12.85
N ILE A 38 -8.95 -19.78 14.03
CA ILE A 38 -7.59 -19.71 14.58
C ILE A 38 -7.02 -21.12 14.80
N LEU A 39 -7.79 -22.03 15.42
CA LEU A 39 -7.36 -23.40 15.64
C LEU A 39 -7.13 -24.15 14.32
N LYS A 40 -7.90 -23.87 13.28
CA LYS A 40 -7.71 -24.40 11.93
C LYS A 40 -6.39 -23.91 11.34
N LYS A 41 -6.10 -22.60 11.47
CA LYS A 41 -4.82 -22.01 11.05
C LYS A 41 -3.63 -22.69 11.75
N PHE A 42 -3.67 -22.84 13.08
CA PHE A 42 -2.61 -23.54 13.85
C PHE A 42 -2.39 -24.99 13.43
N LYS A 43 -3.46 -25.72 13.05
CA LYS A 43 -3.34 -27.10 12.55
C LYS A 43 -2.63 -27.14 11.21
N GLN A 44 -2.91 -26.21 10.31
CA GLN A 44 -2.28 -26.11 8.99
C GLN A 44 -0.78 -25.83 9.13
N ASP A 45 -0.38 -24.92 10.00
CA ASP A 45 1.04 -24.57 10.22
C ASP A 45 1.89 -25.77 10.74
N LYS A 46 1.29 -26.73 11.45
CA LYS A 46 1.98 -27.91 11.98
C LYS A 46 2.27 -28.99 10.93
N GLN A 47 1.64 -28.94 9.77
CA GLN A 47 1.75 -29.99 8.72
C GLN A 47 2.84 -29.69 7.69
N ARG A 48 3.68 -28.70 7.90
CA ARG A 48 4.73 -28.31 6.97
C ARG A 48 5.88 -29.31 7.04
N ILE A 49 6.11 -30.02 5.93
CA ILE A 49 7.15 -31.04 5.79
C ILE A 49 8.16 -30.53 4.78
N GLY A 50 9.41 -30.40 5.20
CA GLY A 50 10.53 -30.04 4.34
C GLY A 50 10.80 -31.08 3.25
N ARG A 51 11.79 -30.79 2.41
CA ARG A 51 12.25 -31.67 1.34
C ARG A 51 13.45 -32.48 1.79
N THR A 52 13.59 -33.72 1.26
CA THR A 52 14.75 -34.56 1.48
C THR A 52 15.96 -34.08 0.66
N ASP A 53 17.16 -34.45 1.08
CA ASP A 53 18.40 -34.10 0.35
C ASP A 53 18.40 -34.65 -1.08
N ASP A 54 17.79 -35.81 -1.32
CA ASP A 54 17.70 -36.41 -2.66
C ASP A 54 16.73 -35.61 -3.55
N GLU A 55 15.57 -35.22 -3.05
CA GLU A 55 14.63 -34.33 -3.76
C GLU A 55 15.26 -32.97 -4.11
N ILE A 56 16.12 -32.46 -3.23
CA ILE A 56 16.84 -31.19 -3.45
C ILE A 56 17.86 -31.37 -4.57
N LYS A 57 18.67 -32.45 -4.53
CA LYS A 57 19.66 -32.77 -5.57
C LYS A 57 19.02 -32.99 -6.92
N GLU A 58 17.95 -33.79 -6.99
CA GLU A 58 17.22 -34.04 -8.23
C GLU A 58 16.67 -32.72 -8.83
N THR A 59 16.05 -31.88 -8.00
CA THR A 59 15.56 -30.58 -8.43
C THR A 59 16.70 -29.70 -8.97
N MET A 60 17.83 -29.65 -8.25
CA MET A 60 18.97 -28.85 -8.67
C MET A 60 19.56 -29.34 -10.00
N ASN A 61 19.69 -30.65 -10.19
CA ASN A 61 20.15 -31.25 -11.45
C ASN A 61 19.22 -30.89 -12.61
N SER A 62 17.90 -30.96 -12.39
CA SER A 62 16.89 -30.56 -13.38
C SER A 62 17.00 -29.09 -13.74
N VAL A 63 17.11 -28.20 -12.75
CA VAL A 63 17.27 -26.75 -12.96
C VAL A 63 18.55 -26.45 -13.74
N VAL A 64 19.68 -27.05 -13.36
CA VAL A 64 20.97 -26.83 -14.06
C VAL A 64 20.91 -27.30 -15.51
N ALA A 65 20.27 -28.45 -15.77
CA ALA A 65 20.10 -29.00 -17.13
C ALA A 65 19.23 -28.06 -17.99
N ASP A 66 18.14 -27.52 -17.43
CA ASP A 66 17.24 -26.56 -18.09
C ASP A 66 17.93 -25.23 -18.40
N LEU A 67 18.73 -24.70 -17.48
CA LEU A 67 19.49 -23.46 -17.69
C LEU A 67 20.47 -23.61 -18.85
N LYS A 68 21.21 -24.74 -18.90
CA LYS A 68 22.13 -25.05 -20.01
C LYS A 68 21.40 -25.16 -21.33
N LYS A 69 20.30 -25.91 -21.37
CA LYS A 69 19.48 -26.10 -22.58
C LYS A 69 18.91 -24.80 -23.11
N LYS A 70 18.48 -23.89 -22.24
CA LYS A 70 17.83 -22.62 -22.57
C LYS A 70 18.81 -21.44 -22.65
N ASN A 71 20.10 -21.66 -22.47
CA ASN A 71 21.17 -20.63 -22.47
C ASN A 71 20.83 -19.42 -21.56
N LYS A 72 20.44 -19.69 -20.32
CA LYS A 72 20.01 -18.66 -19.36
C LYS A 72 21.17 -17.85 -18.79
N LYS A 73 20.90 -16.57 -18.43
CA LYS A 73 21.91 -15.58 -18.03
C LYS A 73 22.17 -15.53 -16.51
N PHE A 74 21.46 -16.31 -15.73
CA PHE A 74 21.64 -16.34 -14.28
C PHE A 74 22.29 -17.63 -13.80
N THR A 75 22.83 -17.59 -12.59
CA THR A 75 23.42 -18.77 -11.94
C THR A 75 22.54 -19.22 -10.78
N VAL A 76 22.66 -20.50 -10.44
CA VAL A 76 21.95 -21.14 -9.34
C VAL A 76 22.92 -21.84 -8.39
N GLU A 77 22.56 -21.93 -7.11
CA GLU A 77 23.31 -22.68 -6.10
C GLU A 77 22.36 -23.37 -5.11
N LEU A 78 22.88 -24.38 -4.42
CA LEU A 78 22.20 -24.97 -3.27
C LEU A 78 22.16 -23.93 -2.13
N ASN A 79 20.97 -23.65 -1.63
CA ASN A 79 20.77 -22.72 -0.54
C ASN A 79 19.71 -23.24 0.46
N GLU A 80 19.58 -22.60 1.61
CA GLU A 80 18.69 -23.04 2.67
C GLU A 80 17.22 -23.12 2.24
N MET A 81 16.77 -22.22 1.38
CA MET A 81 15.38 -22.17 0.93
C MET A 81 14.96 -23.41 0.13
N MET A 82 15.91 -24.10 -0.49
CA MET A 82 15.63 -25.34 -1.24
C MET A 82 15.22 -26.52 -0.36
N LYS A 83 15.47 -26.46 0.96
CA LYS A 83 14.97 -27.44 1.94
C LYS A 83 13.44 -27.42 2.06
N TYR A 84 12.79 -26.35 1.64
CA TYR A 84 11.36 -26.16 1.76
C TYR A 84 10.64 -26.34 0.43
N LYS A 85 9.39 -26.79 0.45
CA LYS A 85 8.53 -26.76 -0.73
C LYS A 85 8.21 -25.31 -1.07
N ILE A 86 8.08 -25.02 -2.37
CA ILE A 86 7.74 -23.65 -2.82
C ILE A 86 6.45 -23.19 -2.14
N SER A 87 5.44 -24.04 -1.99
CA SER A 87 4.18 -23.72 -1.29
C SER A 87 4.33 -23.37 0.20
N GLU A 88 5.47 -23.71 0.82
CA GLU A 88 5.73 -23.40 2.24
C GLU A 88 6.39 -22.02 2.43
N ILE A 89 7.08 -21.53 1.41
CA ILE A 89 7.84 -20.27 1.42
C ILE A 89 7.25 -19.21 0.50
N THR A 90 6.13 -19.51 -0.12
CA THR A 90 5.31 -18.60 -0.92
C THR A 90 3.88 -18.61 -0.40
N GLY A 91 3.12 -17.59 -0.64
CA GLY A 91 1.76 -17.56 -0.09
C GLY A 91 0.97 -16.34 -0.55
N THR A 92 1.26 -15.84 -1.73
CA THR A 92 0.47 -14.75 -2.30
C THR A 92 -0.88 -15.28 -2.78
N LYS A 93 -1.95 -14.64 -2.32
CA LYS A 93 -3.35 -14.91 -2.72
C LYS A 93 -3.95 -13.62 -3.28
N PRO A 94 -3.82 -13.39 -4.59
CA PRO A 94 -4.40 -12.22 -5.23
C PRO A 94 -5.91 -12.13 -5.00
N PRO A 95 -6.49 -10.93 -4.89
CA PRO A 95 -7.93 -10.77 -4.91
C PRO A 95 -8.52 -11.35 -6.20
N SER A 96 -9.77 -11.85 -6.13
CA SER A 96 -10.47 -12.31 -7.32
C SER A 96 -10.72 -11.15 -8.30
N GLU A 97 -10.90 -11.43 -9.58
CA GLU A 97 -11.24 -10.41 -10.58
C GLU A 97 -12.52 -9.65 -10.21
N ASP A 98 -13.52 -10.33 -9.65
CA ASP A 98 -14.76 -9.71 -9.21
C ASP A 98 -14.53 -8.78 -8.01
N GLU A 99 -13.64 -9.15 -7.10
CA GLU A 99 -13.25 -8.31 -5.97
C GLU A 99 -12.50 -7.06 -6.45
N LEU A 100 -11.59 -7.20 -7.41
CA LEU A 100 -10.89 -6.08 -8.04
C LEU A 100 -11.84 -5.14 -8.78
N ARG A 101 -12.81 -5.66 -9.56
CA ARG A 101 -13.83 -4.86 -10.23
C ARG A 101 -14.70 -4.09 -9.26
N ARG A 102 -15.13 -4.73 -8.15
CA ARG A 102 -15.89 -4.04 -7.08
C ARG A 102 -15.10 -2.89 -6.47
N LEU A 103 -13.81 -3.10 -6.18
CA LEU A 103 -12.93 -2.07 -5.64
C LEU A 103 -12.77 -0.88 -6.60
N GLU A 104 -12.65 -1.15 -7.89
CA GLU A 104 -12.56 -0.13 -8.92
C GLU A 104 -13.87 0.66 -9.06
N ASP A 105 -15.03 -0.02 -9.07
CA ASP A 105 -16.34 0.63 -9.15
C ASP A 105 -16.65 1.49 -7.91
N GLU A 106 -16.30 1.04 -6.72
CA GLU A 106 -16.44 1.83 -5.49
C GLU A 106 -15.57 3.08 -5.53
N LYS A 107 -14.32 2.95 -6.00
CA LYS A 107 -13.41 4.08 -6.14
C LYS A 107 -13.96 5.09 -7.15
N ARG A 108 -14.41 4.63 -8.31
CA ARG A 108 -15.02 5.47 -9.35
C ARG A 108 -16.24 6.23 -8.83
N LYS A 109 -17.12 5.57 -8.08
CA LYS A 109 -18.29 6.21 -7.45
C LYS A 109 -17.89 7.30 -6.45
N LYS A 110 -16.87 7.04 -5.61
CA LYS A 110 -16.36 8.03 -4.66
C LYS A 110 -15.73 9.25 -5.36
N GLU A 111 -14.94 9.00 -6.40
CA GLU A 111 -14.33 10.07 -7.21
C GLU A 111 -15.42 10.92 -7.93
N GLU A 112 -16.48 10.30 -8.45
CA GLU A 112 -17.59 11.01 -9.08
C GLU A 112 -18.38 11.87 -8.07
N ILE A 113 -18.66 11.34 -6.87
CA ILE A 113 -19.31 12.09 -5.78
C ILE A 113 -18.45 13.27 -5.37
N ALA A 114 -17.13 13.08 -5.19
CA ALA A 114 -16.19 14.13 -4.84
C ALA A 114 -16.15 15.22 -5.93
N ARG A 115 -16.11 14.82 -7.22
CA ARG A 115 -16.15 15.75 -8.36
C ARG A 115 -17.44 16.57 -8.39
N LYS A 116 -18.61 15.93 -8.21
CA LYS A 116 -19.91 16.61 -8.18
C LYS A 116 -19.99 17.62 -7.00
N LYS A 117 -19.46 17.23 -5.84
CA LYS A 117 -19.39 18.10 -4.66
C LYS A 117 -18.50 19.32 -4.91
N ALA A 118 -17.31 19.11 -5.48
CA ALA A 118 -16.37 20.18 -5.81
C ALA A 118 -16.95 21.14 -6.86
N GLU A 119 -17.63 20.60 -7.88
CA GLU A 119 -18.28 21.40 -8.93
C GLU A 119 -19.43 22.24 -8.35
N LYS A 120 -20.26 21.66 -7.47
CA LYS A 120 -21.30 22.42 -6.75
C LYS A 120 -20.72 23.55 -5.91
N GLN A 121 -19.66 23.29 -5.15
CA GLN A 121 -18.97 24.30 -4.35
C GLN A 121 -18.41 25.43 -5.23
N ARG A 122 -17.80 25.05 -6.38
CA ARG A 122 -17.29 26.03 -7.34
C ARG A 122 -18.40 26.90 -7.95
N GLN A 123 -19.56 26.31 -8.26
CA GLN A 123 -20.71 27.08 -8.74
C GLN A 123 -21.29 28.04 -7.69
N GLU A 124 -21.36 27.61 -6.44
CA GLU A 124 -21.79 28.44 -5.32
C GLU A 124 -20.81 29.60 -5.07
N GLU A 125 -19.51 29.32 -5.16
CA GLU A 125 -18.47 30.35 -5.05
C GLU A 125 -18.52 31.35 -6.22
N LEU A 126 -18.70 30.87 -7.44
CA LEU A 126 -18.86 31.73 -8.61
C LEU A 126 -20.10 32.65 -8.50
N LYS A 127 -21.23 32.12 -8.04
CA LYS A 127 -22.42 32.93 -7.78
C LYS A 127 -22.16 33.98 -6.71
N ARG A 128 -21.47 33.64 -5.63
CA ARG A 128 -21.09 34.58 -4.56
C ARG A 128 -20.17 35.68 -5.08
N LEU A 129 -19.17 35.31 -5.88
CA LEU A 129 -18.25 36.25 -6.52
C LEU A 129 -18.98 37.20 -7.51
N GLU A 130 -19.93 36.66 -8.27
CA GLU A 130 -20.73 37.46 -9.21
C GLU A 130 -21.67 38.43 -8.49
N GLU A 131 -22.31 38.03 -7.38
CA GLU A 131 -23.09 38.89 -6.51
C GLU A 131 -22.22 39.97 -5.87
N GLU A 132 -21.03 39.60 -5.37
CA GLU A 132 -20.08 40.55 -4.82
C GLU A 132 -19.58 41.53 -5.89
N ARG A 133 -19.31 41.04 -7.11
CA ARG A 133 -18.98 41.92 -8.25
C ARG A 133 -20.10 42.90 -8.56
N LYS A 134 -21.36 42.44 -8.63
CA LYS A 134 -22.53 43.32 -8.86
C LYS A 134 -22.70 44.35 -7.75
N ARG A 135 -22.47 43.97 -6.49
CA ARG A 135 -22.47 44.93 -5.36
C ARG A 135 -21.34 45.93 -5.49
N ARG A 136 -20.12 45.51 -5.82
CA ARG A 136 -18.98 46.41 -6.04
C ARG A 136 -19.20 47.32 -7.25
N GLU A 137 -19.74 46.83 -8.35
CA GLU A 137 -20.10 47.62 -9.52
C GLU A 137 -21.18 48.66 -9.18
N ALA A 138 -22.15 48.32 -8.34
CA ALA A 138 -23.18 49.28 -7.84
C ALA A 138 -22.60 50.32 -6.88
N GLU A 139 -21.60 49.99 -6.06
CA GLU A 139 -20.87 50.93 -5.22
C GLU A 139 -19.93 51.83 -6.04
N ILE A 140 -19.23 51.29 -7.03
CA ILE A 140 -18.33 52.04 -7.92
C ILE A 140 -19.10 53.05 -8.76
N ASN A 141 -20.32 52.72 -9.19
CA ASN A 141 -21.17 53.65 -9.92
C ASN A 141 -21.72 54.80 -9.03
N LYS A 142 -21.55 54.72 -7.71
CA LYS A 142 -21.95 55.76 -6.76
C LYS A 142 -20.85 56.76 -6.36
N GLU A 143 -19.61 56.42 -6.60
CA GLU A 143 -18.48 57.31 -6.29
C GLU A 143 -17.58 57.47 -7.53
N ALA A 144 -17.84 58.53 -8.25
CA ALA A 144 -17.01 59.04 -9.33
C ALA A 144 -15.73 59.67 -8.76
N ASP A 145 -14.73 58.85 -8.42
CA ASP A 145 -13.44 59.38 -8.04
C ASP A 145 -12.29 58.60 -8.72
N ARG A 146 -11.86 59.21 -9.81
CA ARG A 146 -10.85 58.65 -10.72
C ARG A 146 -9.50 58.35 -10.03
N LYS A 147 -9.19 59.01 -8.93
CA LYS A 147 -7.95 58.78 -8.13
C LYS A 147 -8.05 57.54 -7.25
N LYS A 148 -9.21 57.20 -6.74
CA LYS A 148 -9.43 56.02 -5.93
C LYS A 148 -9.42 54.74 -6.76
N GLN A 149 -9.84 54.82 -8.03
CA GLN A 149 -9.79 53.67 -8.97
C GLN A 149 -8.35 53.22 -9.29
N GLU A 150 -7.40 54.12 -9.37
CA GLU A 150 -6.01 53.79 -9.70
C GLU A 150 -5.29 53.18 -8.48
N GLU A 151 -5.60 53.62 -7.29
CA GLU A 151 -5.06 53.06 -6.04
C GLU A 151 -5.68 51.68 -5.71
N MET A 152 -6.98 51.53 -5.91
CA MET A 152 -7.65 50.23 -5.75
C MET A 152 -7.17 49.18 -6.80
N ARG A 153 -6.89 49.62 -8.05
CA ARG A 153 -6.33 48.72 -9.08
C ARG A 153 -4.94 48.24 -8.70
N ARG A 154 -4.11 49.07 -8.09
CA ARG A 154 -2.79 48.68 -7.53
C ARG A 154 -2.93 47.71 -6.38
N GLN A 155 -3.84 47.96 -5.44
CA GLN A 155 -4.08 47.08 -4.29
C GLN A 155 -4.70 45.74 -4.74
N GLU A 156 -5.55 45.71 -5.75
CA GLU A 156 -6.15 44.49 -6.28
C GLU A 156 -5.15 43.69 -7.09
N GLU A 157 -4.21 44.31 -7.78
CA GLU A 157 -3.11 43.63 -8.47
C GLU A 157 -2.11 43.03 -7.47
N GLU A 158 -1.80 43.72 -6.36
CA GLU A 158 -0.99 43.15 -5.26
C GLU A 158 -1.71 42.00 -4.56
N ARG A 159 -3.03 42.12 -4.33
CA ARG A 159 -3.83 41.06 -3.73
C ARG A 159 -3.90 39.81 -4.64
N ARG A 160 -4.10 40.01 -5.95
CA ARG A 160 -4.03 38.89 -6.94
C ARG A 160 -2.68 38.21 -6.93
N LYS A 161 -1.59 38.95 -6.88
CA LYS A 161 -0.24 38.39 -6.78
C LYS A 161 -0.02 37.64 -5.45
N GLN A 162 -0.62 38.11 -4.35
CA GLN A 162 -0.58 37.38 -3.07
C GLN A 162 -1.46 36.12 -3.06
N GLU A 163 -2.66 36.19 -3.64
CA GLU A 163 -3.54 35.02 -3.79
C GLU A 163 -2.94 33.98 -4.71
N GLU A 164 -2.29 34.39 -5.80
CA GLU A 164 -1.58 33.51 -6.71
C GLU A 164 -0.37 32.81 -6.03
N ARG A 165 0.38 33.57 -5.20
CA ARG A 165 1.46 32.99 -4.37
C ARG A 165 0.91 32.01 -3.35
N ARG A 166 -0.16 32.34 -2.60
CA ARG A 166 -0.81 31.42 -1.65
C ARG A 166 -1.33 30.17 -2.35
N ARG A 167 -1.94 30.29 -3.53
CA ARG A 167 -2.44 29.19 -4.33
C ARG A 167 -1.30 28.26 -4.79
N ASN A 168 -0.17 28.83 -5.20
CA ASN A 168 1.02 28.06 -5.57
C ASN A 168 1.65 27.37 -4.35
N ASP A 169 1.69 28.05 -3.19
CA ASP A 169 2.18 27.46 -1.95
C ASP A 169 1.27 26.33 -1.45
N ASP A 170 -0.05 26.46 -1.58
CA ASP A 170 -1.02 25.40 -1.23
C ASP A 170 -0.95 24.21 -2.19
N LEU A 171 -0.75 24.45 -3.50
CA LEU A 171 -0.53 23.40 -4.49
C LEU A 171 0.78 22.65 -4.24
N ASN A 172 1.87 23.37 -3.98
CA ASN A 172 3.16 22.77 -3.65
C ASN A 172 3.09 21.96 -2.35
N ARG A 173 2.36 22.47 -1.33
CA ARG A 173 2.16 21.74 -0.06
C ARG A 173 1.30 20.48 -0.26
N ALA A 174 0.27 20.53 -1.10
CA ALA A 174 -0.56 19.38 -1.44
C ALA A 174 0.25 18.33 -2.22
N GLU A 175 1.12 18.77 -3.13
CA GLU A 175 2.00 17.89 -3.92
C GLU A 175 3.08 17.21 -3.05
N MET A 176 3.64 17.93 -2.07
CA MET A 176 4.59 17.38 -1.09
C MET A 176 3.95 16.30 -0.21
N ASN A 177 2.66 16.42 0.14
CA ASN A 177 1.94 15.42 0.94
C ASN A 177 1.54 14.16 0.15
N ASP A 178 1.62 14.21 -1.19
CA ASP A 178 1.22 13.10 -2.08
C ASP A 178 2.37 12.19 -2.50
N ARG A 179 3.55 12.35 -1.94
CA ARG A 179 4.74 11.61 -2.33
C ARG A 179 5.64 11.29 -1.13
N ASN A 180 6.43 10.23 -1.23
CA ASN A 180 7.47 9.92 -0.24
C ASN A 180 8.80 10.59 -0.59
N ILE A 181 9.07 10.77 -1.88
CA ILE A 181 10.32 11.32 -2.38
C ILE A 181 10.10 12.78 -2.76
N PRO A 182 10.85 13.75 -2.20
CA PRO A 182 10.86 15.13 -2.66
C PRO A 182 11.14 15.22 -4.16
N ALA A 183 10.57 16.20 -4.84
CA ALA A 183 10.63 16.30 -6.29
C ALA A 183 12.07 16.48 -6.81
N ASP A 184 12.89 17.23 -6.08
CA ASP A 184 14.29 17.49 -6.34
C ASP A 184 15.20 16.29 -6.11
N LEU A 185 14.78 15.34 -5.25
CA LEU A 185 15.50 14.10 -4.96
C LEU A 185 14.96 12.90 -5.73
N ALA A 186 13.82 13.04 -6.42
CA ALA A 186 13.23 11.96 -7.19
C ALA A 186 14.11 11.58 -8.39
N PRO A 187 14.46 10.29 -8.56
CA PRO A 187 15.27 9.87 -9.71
C PRO A 187 14.46 10.08 -11.00
N SER A 188 15.16 10.56 -12.02
CA SER A 188 14.56 10.63 -13.37
C SER A 188 14.26 9.22 -13.88
N ILE A 189 13.06 9.02 -14.45
CA ILE A 189 12.66 7.75 -15.08
C ILE A 189 13.46 7.45 -16.36
N THR A 190 14.19 8.43 -16.87
CA THR A 190 15.09 8.26 -18.03
C THR A 190 16.47 7.76 -17.64
N LEU A 191 16.81 7.70 -16.33
CA LEU A 191 18.04 7.08 -15.89
C LEU A 191 18.06 5.60 -16.27
N PRO A 192 19.14 5.11 -16.89
CA PRO A 192 19.23 3.70 -17.28
C PRO A 192 19.32 2.76 -16.07
N PHE A 193 19.78 3.24 -14.93
CA PHE A 193 19.89 2.48 -13.69
C PHE A 193 19.52 3.34 -12.48
N PHE A 194 18.74 2.76 -11.59
CA PHE A 194 18.44 3.34 -10.28
C PHE A 194 18.00 2.28 -9.27
N ALA A 195 18.40 2.39 -8.00
CA ALA A 195 17.94 1.49 -6.95
C ALA A 195 17.98 2.10 -5.54
N TRP A 196 16.96 1.82 -4.76
CA TRP A 196 16.89 2.09 -3.31
C TRP A 196 17.44 0.87 -2.53
N ASN A 197 18.75 0.60 -2.62
CA ASN A 197 19.41 -0.53 -1.96
C ASN A 197 20.68 -0.16 -1.20
N GLY A 198 20.97 1.12 -1.06
CA GLY A 198 22.09 1.61 -0.26
C GLY A 198 21.79 1.66 1.24
N ALA A 199 22.82 1.77 2.08
CA ALA A 199 22.69 1.80 3.54
C ALA A 199 21.77 2.91 4.09
N LYS A 200 21.57 3.99 3.32
CA LYS A 200 20.69 5.10 3.70
C LYS A 200 19.33 5.09 2.96
N THR A 201 19.08 4.08 2.15
CA THR A 201 17.90 4.03 1.26
C THR A 201 17.17 2.68 1.29
N SER A 202 17.67 1.69 2.04
CA SER A 202 17.03 0.39 2.20
C SER A 202 17.21 -0.10 3.62
N THR A 203 16.21 -0.83 4.11
CA THR A 203 16.25 -1.54 5.39
C THR A 203 16.90 -2.92 5.22
N ILE A 204 17.13 -3.64 6.32
CA ILE A 204 17.74 -4.98 6.30
C ILE A 204 16.86 -5.96 5.50
N VAL A 205 17.48 -7.01 4.97
CA VAL A 205 16.77 -8.11 4.32
C VAL A 205 16.34 -9.10 5.39
N GLN A 206 15.02 -9.23 5.56
CA GLN A 206 14.41 -10.11 6.57
C GLN A 206 14.28 -11.55 6.07
N HIS A 207 13.98 -12.48 6.98
CA HIS A 207 13.85 -13.91 6.70
C HIS A 207 12.52 -14.46 7.23
N GLN A 208 11.58 -14.75 6.31
CA GLN A 208 10.24 -15.25 6.65
C GLN A 208 10.20 -16.71 7.16
N GLY A 209 11.29 -17.48 6.99
CA GLY A 209 11.34 -18.89 7.37
C GLY A 209 10.34 -19.76 6.60
N VAL A 210 9.82 -20.78 7.25
CA VAL A 210 8.84 -21.75 6.73
C VAL A 210 7.42 -21.27 7.00
N CYS A 211 7.08 -20.10 6.47
CA CYS A 211 5.74 -19.51 6.60
C CYS A 211 5.43 -18.75 5.31
N GLY A 212 4.28 -19.00 4.70
CA GLY A 212 3.82 -18.29 3.49
C GLY A 212 3.44 -16.83 3.77
N SER A 213 4.23 -16.14 4.57
CA SER A 213 4.00 -14.75 5.04
C SER A 213 4.67 -13.69 4.16
N CYS A 214 5.12 -14.03 2.96
CA CYS A 214 5.75 -13.08 2.03
C CYS A 214 4.93 -11.79 1.82
N TRP A 215 3.62 -11.87 1.89
CA TRP A 215 2.68 -10.74 1.80
C TRP A 215 2.83 -9.77 2.98
N ALA A 216 3.07 -10.27 4.20
CA ALA A 216 3.30 -9.46 5.39
C ALA A 216 4.69 -8.80 5.33
N PHE A 217 5.74 -9.58 4.97
CA PHE A 217 7.10 -9.09 4.77
C PHE A 217 7.19 -8.03 3.68
N THR A 218 6.48 -8.22 2.57
CA THR A 218 6.42 -7.20 1.50
C THR A 218 5.76 -5.92 2.02
N GLY A 219 4.66 -6.04 2.76
CA GLY A 219 3.99 -4.87 3.35
C GLY A 219 4.89 -4.09 4.30
N ALA A 220 5.60 -4.80 5.20
CA ALA A 220 6.58 -4.22 6.12
C ALA A 220 7.75 -3.57 5.36
N ALA A 221 8.41 -4.30 4.46
CA ALA A 221 9.60 -3.82 3.73
C ALA A 221 9.32 -2.58 2.86
N VAL A 222 8.15 -2.52 2.23
CA VAL A 222 7.72 -1.33 1.46
C VAL A 222 7.53 -0.14 2.38
N TYR A 223 6.86 -0.34 3.52
CA TYR A 223 6.65 0.74 4.50
C TYR A 223 7.98 1.25 5.06
N GLU A 224 8.82 0.36 5.55
CA GLU A 224 10.12 0.68 6.16
C GLU A 224 11.04 1.43 5.20
N THR A 225 11.15 0.94 3.94
CA THR A 225 11.96 1.61 2.93
C THR A 225 11.42 3.01 2.65
N ASN A 226 10.11 3.16 2.47
CA ASN A 226 9.49 4.45 2.18
C ASN A 226 9.51 5.39 3.38
N TYR A 227 9.42 4.86 4.61
CA TYR A 227 9.58 5.63 5.84
C TYR A 227 11.01 6.16 6.00
N LEU A 228 12.01 5.32 5.73
CA LEU A 228 13.42 5.73 5.72
C LEU A 228 13.69 6.82 4.68
N LEU A 229 13.16 6.68 3.46
CA LEU A 229 13.32 7.67 2.39
C LEU A 229 12.66 9.01 2.72
N LYS A 230 11.51 8.99 3.37
CA LYS A 230 10.74 10.19 3.71
C LYS A 230 11.23 10.88 4.96
N ASN A 231 11.57 10.12 6.01
CA ASN A 231 11.84 10.65 7.35
C ASN A 231 13.33 10.57 7.75
N GLY A 232 14.16 9.83 6.98
CA GLY A 232 15.59 9.63 7.28
C GLY A 232 15.84 8.69 8.47
N GLU A 233 14.82 8.01 9.00
CA GLU A 233 14.91 7.13 10.16
C GLU A 233 14.72 5.68 9.74
N THR A 234 15.58 4.79 10.26
CA THR A 234 15.44 3.35 10.09
C THR A 234 14.36 2.82 11.02
N LEU A 235 13.47 2.00 10.48
CA LEU A 235 12.38 1.34 11.18
C LEU A 235 12.44 -0.16 10.91
N ASP A 236 12.09 -0.96 11.92
CA ASP A 236 11.97 -2.42 11.84
C ASP A 236 10.57 -2.78 12.35
N LEU A 237 9.67 -3.11 11.42
CA LEU A 237 8.27 -3.43 11.72
C LEU A 237 8.09 -4.91 12.03
N SER A 238 7.10 -5.20 12.85
CA SER A 238 6.72 -6.57 13.20
C SER A 238 5.88 -7.21 12.09
N GLU A 239 6.46 -8.12 11.35
CA GLU A 239 5.72 -8.97 10.42
C GLU A 239 4.81 -9.95 11.17
N GLN A 240 5.16 -10.29 12.44
CA GLN A 240 4.28 -11.09 13.29
C GLN A 240 2.98 -10.35 13.61
N ALA A 241 3.08 -9.08 14.03
CA ALA A 241 1.88 -8.28 14.30
C ALA A 241 1.02 -8.09 13.04
N ILE A 242 1.64 -7.93 11.87
CA ILE A 242 0.94 -7.89 10.59
C ILE A 242 0.28 -9.23 10.30
N LEU A 243 1.01 -10.35 10.44
CA LEU A 243 0.53 -11.71 10.19
C LEU A 243 -0.69 -12.06 11.05
N ASP A 244 -0.71 -11.61 12.31
CA ASP A 244 -1.72 -11.98 13.29
C ASP A 244 -2.90 -11.00 13.36
N CYS A 245 -2.72 -9.74 12.93
CA CYS A 245 -3.70 -8.67 13.15
C CYS A 245 -4.25 -8.04 11.87
N ALA A 246 -3.57 -8.20 10.71
CA ALA A 246 -3.97 -7.46 9.52
C ALA A 246 -5.32 -7.92 8.98
N VAL A 247 -6.20 -6.95 8.78
CA VAL A 247 -7.50 -7.12 8.14
C VAL A 247 -7.67 -6.06 7.06
N ASP A 248 -8.35 -6.39 5.97
CA ASP A 248 -8.67 -5.43 4.93
C ASP A 248 -9.70 -4.38 5.41
N LYS A 249 -10.01 -3.42 4.57
CA LYS A 249 -11.00 -2.36 4.86
C LYS A 249 -12.42 -2.88 5.17
N ASN A 250 -12.73 -4.12 4.81
CA ASN A 250 -14.02 -4.78 5.08
C ASN A 250 -13.96 -5.67 6.34
N GLY A 251 -12.83 -5.71 7.04
CA GLY A 251 -12.60 -6.54 8.21
C GLY A 251 -12.29 -8.00 7.88
N LYS A 252 -12.03 -8.35 6.62
CA LYS A 252 -11.58 -9.68 6.21
C LYS A 252 -10.12 -9.85 6.55
N ASP A 253 -9.75 -10.97 7.11
CA ASP A 253 -8.37 -11.35 7.43
C ASP A 253 -7.46 -11.25 6.18
N ALA A 254 -6.35 -10.54 6.28
CA ALA A 254 -5.41 -10.33 5.20
C ALA A 254 -4.63 -11.60 4.83
N GLY A 255 -4.49 -12.55 5.76
CA GLY A 255 -3.83 -13.81 5.49
C GLY A 255 -3.29 -14.56 6.71
N SER A 256 -2.48 -15.58 6.45
CA SER A 256 -1.83 -16.45 7.43
C SER A 256 -0.51 -16.98 6.86
N CYS A 257 0.13 -17.97 7.55
CA CYS A 257 1.23 -18.73 6.95
C CYS A 257 0.84 -19.55 5.71
N ASP A 258 -0.46 -19.74 5.44
CA ASP A 258 -0.96 -20.36 4.20
C ASP A 258 -1.17 -19.35 3.06
N GLY A 259 -0.74 -18.11 3.28
CA GLY A 259 -0.78 -17.03 2.32
C GLY A 259 -1.76 -15.93 2.65
N GLY A 260 -1.62 -14.82 1.92
CA GLY A 260 -2.40 -13.59 2.08
C GLY A 260 -2.09 -12.57 1.00
N TRP A 261 -2.49 -11.32 1.25
CA TRP A 261 -2.35 -10.24 0.29
C TRP A 261 -1.96 -8.91 0.97
N TYR A 262 -0.90 -8.25 0.45
CA TYR A 262 -0.38 -7.00 1.03
C TYR A 262 -1.36 -5.81 0.94
N GLY A 263 -2.36 -5.85 0.05
CA GLY A 263 -3.41 -4.83 0.05
C GLY A 263 -4.16 -4.76 1.39
N GLY A 264 -4.45 -5.93 2.00
CA GLY A 264 -5.02 -5.99 3.34
C GLY A 264 -4.08 -5.45 4.42
N VAL A 265 -2.76 -5.61 4.25
CA VAL A 265 -1.77 -4.98 5.15
C VAL A 265 -1.85 -3.46 5.06
N PHE A 266 -1.91 -2.91 3.85
CA PHE A 266 -1.99 -1.47 3.66
C PHE A 266 -3.31 -0.88 4.16
N ASP A 267 -4.43 -1.58 3.98
CA ASP A 267 -5.72 -1.21 4.58
C ASP A 267 -5.64 -1.20 6.11
N TYR A 268 -5.08 -2.25 6.72
CA TYR A 268 -4.85 -2.33 8.16
C TYR A 268 -3.99 -1.16 8.65
N MET A 269 -2.86 -0.90 7.99
CA MET A 269 -1.95 0.17 8.39
C MET A 269 -2.57 1.57 8.19
N THR A 270 -3.54 1.73 7.29
CA THR A 270 -4.28 3.00 7.14
C THR A 270 -5.13 3.32 8.38
N VAL A 271 -5.64 2.31 9.07
CA VAL A 271 -6.56 2.45 10.20
C VAL A 271 -5.84 2.33 11.55
N LYS A 272 -4.93 1.37 11.66
CA LYS A 272 -4.28 0.98 12.93
C LYS A 272 -2.80 1.36 12.99
N GLY A 273 -2.12 1.40 11.84
CA GLY A 273 -0.66 1.47 11.79
C GLY A 273 -0.01 0.12 12.14
N ALA A 274 1.31 0.05 11.98
CA ALA A 274 2.08 -1.14 12.30
C ALA A 274 2.82 -1.01 13.65
N ARG A 275 3.14 -2.15 14.26
CA ARG A 275 4.00 -2.26 15.45
C ARG A 275 5.44 -2.53 15.03
N THR A 276 6.38 -2.29 15.92
CA THR A 276 7.79 -2.60 15.68
C THR A 276 8.11 -4.07 16.00
N GLU A 277 9.15 -4.61 15.38
CA GLU A 277 9.66 -5.97 15.64
C GLU A 277 10.03 -6.16 17.12
N LYS A 278 10.55 -5.12 17.77
CA LYS A 278 10.85 -5.14 19.19
C LYS A 278 9.60 -5.38 20.07
N GLU A 279 8.43 -4.87 19.65
CA GLU A 279 7.16 -5.02 20.41
C GLU A 279 6.51 -6.39 20.22
N ASP A 280 6.70 -7.02 19.06
CA ASP A 280 6.14 -8.34 18.75
C ASP A 280 7.04 -9.09 17.75
N PRO A 281 8.12 -9.73 18.25
CA PRO A 281 9.12 -10.39 17.42
C PRO A 281 8.54 -11.51 16.56
N TYR A 282 9.10 -11.67 15.36
CA TYR A 282 8.67 -12.68 14.40
C TYR A 282 8.85 -14.11 14.91
N LYS A 283 7.82 -14.95 14.76
CA LYS A 283 7.74 -16.32 15.29
C LYS A 283 7.62 -17.38 14.17
N GLY A 284 7.42 -16.95 12.92
CA GLY A 284 7.28 -17.85 11.76
C GLY A 284 6.05 -18.76 11.82
N LYS A 285 5.01 -18.38 12.52
CA LYS A 285 3.75 -19.11 12.65
C LYS A 285 2.60 -18.16 12.91
N THR A 286 1.41 -18.50 12.43
CA THR A 286 0.19 -17.75 12.71
C THR A 286 -0.14 -17.80 14.20
N GLY A 287 -0.48 -16.65 14.78
CA GLY A 287 -0.83 -16.48 16.19
C GLY A 287 -2.16 -15.75 16.38
N PHE A 288 -2.31 -15.19 17.57
CA PHE A 288 -3.44 -14.33 17.92
C PHE A 288 -3.00 -12.88 17.84
N CYS A 289 -3.88 -12.00 17.38
CA CYS A 289 -3.64 -10.58 17.43
C CYS A 289 -3.45 -10.12 18.89
N SER A 290 -2.21 -9.82 19.27
CA SER A 290 -1.84 -9.48 20.63
C SER A 290 -2.30 -8.09 21.06
N SER A 291 -2.44 -7.16 20.11
CA SER A 291 -2.92 -5.80 20.35
C SER A 291 -3.45 -5.17 19.07
N SER A 292 -4.60 -4.54 19.17
CA SER A 292 -5.19 -3.71 18.09
C SER A 292 -5.06 -2.20 18.38
N ALA A 293 -4.18 -1.80 19.28
CA ALA A 293 -3.92 -0.39 19.56
C ALA A 293 -3.39 0.33 18.32
N LYS A 294 -3.78 1.60 18.17
CA LYS A 294 -3.27 2.44 17.07
C LYS A 294 -1.81 2.81 17.32
N THR A 295 -1.01 2.83 16.27
CA THR A 295 0.37 3.28 16.30
C THR A 295 0.57 4.51 15.40
N LYS A 296 1.73 5.16 15.48
CA LYS A 296 2.08 6.29 14.63
C LYS A 296 2.53 5.88 13.22
N TYR A 297 2.91 4.62 13.02
CA TYR A 297 3.44 4.12 11.75
C TYR A 297 2.30 3.73 10.80
N THR A 298 1.65 4.75 10.24
CA THR A 298 0.44 4.58 9.43
C THR A 298 0.69 4.80 7.94
N VAL A 299 -0.10 4.14 7.11
CA VAL A 299 -0.24 4.44 5.69
C VAL A 299 -1.26 5.56 5.53
N ILE A 300 -0.88 6.68 4.93
CA ILE A 300 -1.80 7.80 4.64
C ILE A 300 -2.76 7.39 3.51
N LYS A 301 -2.22 6.80 2.46
CA LYS A 301 -2.96 6.27 1.32
C LYS A 301 -2.13 5.26 0.55
N TRP A 302 -2.80 4.42 -0.21
CA TRP A 302 -2.18 3.46 -1.08
C TRP A 302 -3.05 3.18 -2.32
N GLY A 303 -2.48 2.54 -3.32
CA GLY A 303 -3.22 2.11 -4.49
C GLY A 303 -2.41 1.20 -5.38
N TYR A 304 -3.10 0.46 -6.25
CA TYR A 304 -2.44 -0.25 -7.33
C TYR A 304 -1.91 0.75 -8.37
N ILE A 305 -0.77 0.44 -9.00
CA ILE A 305 -0.24 1.25 -10.11
C ILE A 305 -1.24 1.20 -11.27
N ARG A 306 -1.69 0.00 -11.65
CA ARG A 306 -2.84 -0.19 -12.53
C ARG A 306 -4.10 -0.39 -11.72
N ARG A 307 -5.20 0.24 -12.12
CA ARG A 307 -6.48 0.15 -11.39
C ARG A 307 -7.05 -1.26 -11.33
N ASP A 308 -6.82 -2.06 -12.38
CA ASP A 308 -7.22 -3.46 -12.50
C ASP A 308 -6.27 -4.44 -11.79
N ALA A 309 -5.27 -3.93 -11.05
CA ALA A 309 -4.18 -4.69 -10.45
C ALA A 309 -3.41 -5.59 -11.45
N GLY A 310 -3.53 -5.35 -12.75
CA GLY A 310 -2.75 -6.02 -13.78
C GLY A 310 -1.26 -5.66 -13.71
N ILE A 311 -0.46 -6.22 -14.63
CA ILE A 311 0.97 -5.91 -14.71
C ILE A 311 1.16 -4.55 -15.35
N PRO A 312 1.75 -3.55 -14.67
CA PRO A 312 2.03 -2.25 -15.24
C PRO A 312 3.15 -2.30 -16.29
N SER A 313 3.17 -1.32 -17.18
CA SER A 313 4.31 -1.10 -18.06
C SER A 313 5.57 -0.73 -17.26
N VAL A 314 6.74 -0.94 -17.86
CA VAL A 314 8.03 -0.55 -17.26
C VAL A 314 8.06 0.94 -16.89
N LYS A 315 7.47 1.79 -17.74
CA LYS A 315 7.35 3.23 -17.50
C LYS A 315 6.54 3.54 -16.24
N GLU A 316 5.33 2.94 -16.11
CA GLU A 316 4.46 3.14 -14.94
C GLU A 316 5.12 2.66 -13.65
N MET A 317 5.88 1.55 -13.70
CA MET A 317 6.63 1.04 -12.56
C MET A 317 7.73 2.02 -12.13
N LYS A 318 8.51 2.57 -13.08
CA LYS A 318 9.55 3.56 -12.80
C LYS A 318 8.96 4.85 -12.23
N GLU A 319 7.85 5.34 -12.76
CA GLU A 319 7.14 6.51 -12.24
C GLU A 319 6.70 6.29 -10.79
N ALA A 320 6.17 5.11 -10.47
CA ALA A 320 5.77 4.78 -9.11
C ALA A 320 6.99 4.71 -8.16
N ILE A 321 8.09 4.08 -8.56
CA ILE A 321 9.32 4.02 -7.77
C ILE A 321 9.92 5.42 -7.57
N SER A 322 9.91 6.27 -8.60
CA SER A 322 10.41 7.64 -8.51
C SER A 322 9.60 8.50 -7.54
N LYS A 323 8.28 8.32 -7.54
CA LYS A 323 7.37 9.15 -6.73
C LYS A 323 7.22 8.63 -5.29
N TYR A 324 7.13 7.33 -5.11
CA TYR A 324 6.72 6.72 -3.84
C TYR A 324 7.83 5.95 -3.13
N GLY A 325 8.93 5.63 -3.82
CA GLY A 325 10.01 4.79 -3.29
C GLY A 325 9.83 3.33 -3.66
N ALA A 326 10.07 2.42 -2.70
CA ALA A 326 9.83 0.99 -2.91
C ALA A 326 8.34 0.70 -3.14
N ILE A 327 8.06 -0.30 -3.97
CA ILE A 327 6.70 -0.73 -4.29
C ILE A 327 6.51 -2.23 -4.02
N ALA A 328 5.31 -2.60 -3.59
CA ALA A 328 4.91 -4.00 -3.48
C ALA A 328 4.57 -4.56 -4.86
N ALA A 329 4.90 -5.81 -5.11
CA ALA A 329 4.50 -6.52 -6.31
C ALA A 329 4.47 -8.03 -6.06
N THR A 330 4.15 -8.80 -7.10
CA THR A 330 4.22 -10.26 -7.05
C THR A 330 5.05 -10.83 -8.19
N VAL A 331 5.42 -12.10 -8.04
CA VAL A 331 6.16 -12.88 -9.04
C VAL A 331 5.76 -14.35 -8.93
N LYS A 332 5.92 -15.11 -10.01
CA LYS A 332 5.82 -16.58 -9.99
C LYS A 332 7.16 -17.19 -9.62
N VAL A 333 7.26 -17.74 -8.42
CA VAL A 333 8.42 -18.53 -7.98
C VAL A 333 8.36 -19.92 -8.56
N THR A 334 9.51 -20.36 -9.07
CA THR A 334 9.80 -21.70 -9.60
C THR A 334 11.00 -22.30 -8.87
N PRO A 335 11.36 -23.57 -9.08
CA PRO A 335 12.60 -24.11 -8.54
C PRO A 335 13.87 -23.34 -8.96
N ALA A 336 13.88 -22.78 -10.19
CA ALA A 336 15.00 -21.97 -10.66
C ALA A 336 15.09 -20.61 -9.91
N PHE A 337 13.95 -19.97 -9.62
CA PHE A 337 13.90 -18.78 -8.78
C PHE A 337 14.37 -19.09 -7.35
N GLN A 338 13.89 -20.18 -6.76
CA GLN A 338 14.27 -20.62 -5.42
C GLN A 338 15.79 -20.84 -5.30
N ALA A 339 16.42 -21.40 -6.33
CA ALA A 339 17.85 -21.68 -6.39
C ALA A 339 18.72 -20.52 -6.90
N TYR A 340 18.13 -19.34 -7.22
CA TYR A 340 18.85 -18.20 -7.78
C TYR A 340 20.05 -17.78 -6.92
N LYS A 341 21.19 -17.48 -7.58
CA LYS A 341 22.40 -16.97 -6.96
C LYS A 341 22.76 -15.56 -7.44
N SER A 342 22.92 -15.39 -8.74
CA SER A 342 23.36 -14.11 -9.31
C SER A 342 23.00 -13.98 -10.80
N GLY A 343 23.16 -12.76 -11.34
CA GLY A 343 22.86 -12.46 -12.74
C GLY A 343 21.43 -11.92 -12.90
N VAL A 344 20.95 -11.89 -14.15
CA VAL A 344 19.58 -11.47 -14.45
C VAL A 344 18.71 -12.72 -14.61
N PHE A 345 17.72 -12.86 -13.74
CA PHE A 345 16.74 -13.95 -13.79
C PHE A 345 15.78 -13.73 -14.96
N ASP A 346 15.94 -14.51 -16.01
CA ASP A 346 15.25 -14.43 -17.29
C ASP A 346 14.52 -15.73 -17.67
N GLU A 347 13.96 -16.43 -16.67
CA GLU A 347 13.35 -17.74 -16.88
C GLU A 347 12.17 -17.72 -17.85
N PHE A 348 11.27 -16.74 -17.74
CA PHE A 348 10.01 -16.68 -18.46
C PHE A 348 9.20 -17.99 -18.33
N ALA A 349 8.89 -18.34 -17.08
CA ALA A 349 8.10 -19.54 -16.77
C ALA A 349 6.73 -19.51 -17.47
N SER A 350 6.23 -20.68 -17.84
CA SER A 350 4.86 -20.81 -18.34
C SER A 350 3.86 -20.39 -17.27
N VAL A 351 2.91 -19.54 -17.64
CA VAL A 351 1.87 -18.99 -16.77
C VAL A 351 0.49 -19.21 -17.38
N SER A 352 -0.51 -19.47 -16.56
CA SER A 352 -1.91 -19.66 -16.99
C SER A 352 -2.68 -18.36 -17.19
N GLY A 353 -2.16 -17.23 -16.65
CA GLY A 353 -2.73 -15.90 -16.74
C GLY A 353 -1.87 -14.89 -16.00
N ALA A 354 -2.22 -13.61 -16.05
CA ALA A 354 -1.45 -12.56 -15.38
C ALA A 354 -1.42 -12.73 -13.86
N ASN A 355 -2.47 -13.30 -13.28
CA ASN A 355 -2.61 -13.58 -11.85
C ASN A 355 -1.97 -14.92 -11.40
N ASP A 356 -1.31 -15.65 -12.31
CA ASP A 356 -0.55 -16.86 -11.96
C ASP A 356 0.77 -16.47 -11.30
N VAL A 357 0.66 -16.08 -10.04
CA VAL A 357 1.75 -15.66 -9.14
C VAL A 357 1.57 -16.32 -7.78
N ASN A 358 2.65 -16.52 -7.05
CA ASN A 358 2.61 -17.21 -5.76
C ASN A 358 3.45 -16.54 -4.67
N HIS A 359 4.22 -15.48 -5.00
CA HIS A 359 5.13 -14.83 -4.08
C HIS A 359 5.01 -13.30 -4.14
N ALA A 360 4.93 -12.67 -2.98
CA ALA A 360 4.98 -11.22 -2.85
C ALA A 360 6.42 -10.76 -2.63
N ILE A 361 6.79 -9.66 -3.27
CA ILE A 361 8.15 -9.12 -3.30
C ILE A 361 8.14 -7.59 -3.25
N THR A 362 9.28 -7.01 -2.90
CA THR A 362 9.48 -5.55 -2.89
C THR A 362 10.38 -5.13 -4.05
N ILE A 363 9.88 -4.31 -4.97
CA ILE A 363 10.68 -3.77 -6.06
C ILE A 363 11.28 -2.43 -5.60
N VAL A 364 12.60 -2.31 -5.69
CA VAL A 364 13.37 -1.17 -5.17
C VAL A 364 14.14 -0.40 -6.25
N GLY A 365 14.08 -0.84 -7.52
CA GLY A 365 14.80 -0.17 -8.59
C GLY A 365 14.72 -0.88 -9.93
N TRP A 366 15.51 -0.39 -10.87
CA TRP A 366 15.58 -0.92 -12.24
C TRP A 366 16.97 -0.75 -12.84
N ASP A 367 17.27 -1.52 -13.89
CA ASP A 367 18.43 -1.36 -14.76
C ASP A 367 18.00 -1.68 -16.20
N ASP A 368 17.95 -0.65 -17.06
CA ASP A 368 17.53 -0.79 -18.47
C ASP A 368 18.57 -1.51 -19.32
N ASN A 369 19.86 -1.46 -18.93
CA ASN A 369 20.90 -2.22 -19.61
C ASN A 369 20.72 -3.73 -19.36
N LYS A 370 20.23 -4.08 -18.16
CA LYS A 370 19.86 -5.45 -17.80
C LYS A 370 18.44 -5.80 -18.25
N LYS A 371 17.60 -4.80 -18.58
CA LYS A 371 16.15 -4.91 -18.78
C LYS A 371 15.48 -5.58 -17.59
N ALA A 372 15.83 -5.19 -16.34
CA ALA A 372 15.42 -5.89 -15.14
C ALA A 372 15.05 -4.94 -14.00
N TYR A 373 14.17 -5.41 -13.13
CA TYR A 373 13.89 -4.79 -11.83
C TYR A 373 14.83 -5.36 -10.76
N LEU A 374 15.27 -4.51 -9.83
CA LEU A 374 15.90 -4.97 -8.59
C LEU A 374 14.84 -5.25 -7.55
N VAL A 375 14.81 -6.49 -7.09
CA VAL A 375 13.87 -7.02 -6.12
C VAL A 375 14.58 -7.30 -4.80
N LYS A 376 14.05 -6.77 -3.70
CA LYS A 376 14.38 -7.16 -2.33
C LYS A 376 13.44 -8.30 -1.93
N ASN A 377 14.02 -9.45 -1.60
CA ASN A 377 13.28 -10.65 -1.19
C ASN A 377 13.22 -10.74 0.34
N SER A 378 12.45 -11.71 0.85
CA SER A 378 12.23 -12.00 2.28
C SER A 378 12.79 -13.37 2.71
N TRP A 379 13.86 -13.83 2.07
CA TRP A 379 14.49 -15.13 2.33
C TRP A 379 15.89 -15.01 2.95
N GLY A 380 16.13 -13.89 3.63
CA GLY A 380 17.39 -13.59 4.31
C GLY A 380 18.51 -13.16 3.36
N PRO A 381 19.61 -12.59 3.94
CA PRO A 381 20.71 -12.02 3.16
C PRO A 381 21.62 -13.08 2.52
N ASN A 382 21.49 -14.35 2.90
CA ASN A 382 22.28 -15.44 2.35
C ASN A 382 21.70 -16.03 1.05
N TRP A 383 20.45 -15.69 0.70
CA TRP A 383 19.81 -16.08 -0.55
C TRP A 383 20.14 -15.06 -1.65
N GLY A 384 20.34 -15.54 -2.87
CA GLY A 384 20.57 -14.70 -4.04
C GLY A 384 21.77 -13.79 -3.92
N ASP A 385 21.67 -12.56 -4.44
CA ASP A 385 22.69 -11.53 -4.27
C ASP A 385 22.41 -10.72 -3.00
N LYS A 386 22.87 -11.22 -1.85
CA LYS A 386 22.66 -10.60 -0.52
C LYS A 386 21.17 -10.34 -0.19
N GLY A 387 20.30 -11.25 -0.59
CA GLY A 387 18.85 -11.16 -0.40
C GLY A 387 18.11 -10.43 -1.53
N TYR A 388 18.84 -10.04 -2.59
CA TYR A 388 18.26 -9.40 -3.78
C TYR A 388 18.33 -10.31 -5.01
N ILE A 389 17.48 -9.99 -5.99
CA ILE A 389 17.46 -10.62 -7.30
C ILE A 389 17.16 -9.59 -8.38
N TRP A 390 17.86 -9.68 -9.51
CA TRP A 390 17.49 -8.99 -10.74
C TRP A 390 16.52 -9.86 -11.54
N VAL A 391 15.29 -9.38 -11.77
CA VAL A 391 14.28 -10.09 -12.55
C VAL A 391 14.02 -9.34 -13.84
N GLU A 392 14.22 -10.01 -14.98
CA GLU A 392 14.01 -9.40 -16.30
C GLU A 392 12.56 -8.93 -16.46
N TYR A 393 12.37 -7.78 -17.11
CA TYR A 393 11.06 -7.20 -17.37
C TYR A 393 10.14 -8.23 -18.06
N GLY A 394 8.96 -8.46 -17.47
CA GLY A 394 7.99 -9.41 -17.97
C GLY A 394 8.26 -10.88 -17.64
N SER A 395 9.41 -11.22 -17.02
CA SER A 395 9.65 -12.61 -16.56
C SER A 395 8.73 -12.97 -15.40
N ASN A 396 8.19 -14.18 -15.41
CA ASN A 396 7.45 -14.80 -14.32
C ASN A 396 6.33 -13.94 -13.72
N ASN A 397 5.60 -13.20 -14.56
CA ASN A 397 4.54 -12.26 -14.17
C ASN A 397 4.95 -11.21 -13.14
N ILE A 398 6.25 -10.82 -13.12
CA ILE A 398 6.70 -9.79 -12.19
C ILE A 398 5.91 -8.50 -12.36
N GLY A 399 5.40 -7.96 -11.26
CA GLY A 399 4.65 -6.72 -11.24
C GLY A 399 3.14 -6.88 -11.22
N TYR A 400 2.58 -8.10 -11.27
CA TYR A 400 1.15 -8.26 -11.05
C TYR A 400 0.77 -7.75 -9.65
N GLY A 401 -0.33 -6.98 -9.59
CA GLY A 401 -0.77 -6.35 -8.35
C GLY A 401 0.16 -5.26 -7.80
N ALA A 402 1.08 -4.73 -8.63
CA ALA A 402 2.02 -3.72 -8.14
C ALA A 402 1.31 -2.54 -7.48
N ALA A 403 1.74 -2.20 -6.26
CA ALA A 403 1.10 -1.21 -5.41
C ALA A 403 2.12 -0.27 -4.75
N TRP A 404 1.72 0.97 -4.62
CA TRP A 404 2.43 2.03 -3.94
C TRP A 404 1.73 2.45 -2.65
N ILE A 405 2.47 3.01 -1.71
CA ILE A 405 1.94 3.61 -0.48
C ILE A 405 2.53 5.00 -0.25
N VAL A 406 1.81 5.82 0.50
CA VAL A 406 2.33 7.05 1.13
C VAL A 406 2.33 6.83 2.63
N VAL A 407 3.51 6.97 3.25
CA VAL A 407 3.69 6.74 4.69
C VAL A 407 3.49 8.02 5.49
N SER A 408 3.14 7.90 6.79
CA SER A 408 3.10 9.02 7.74
C SER A 408 4.49 9.66 7.92
N GLN A 409 4.48 10.83 8.51
CA GLN A 409 5.69 11.48 9.03
C GLN A 409 6.06 10.90 10.38
#